data_50032ed28a7f6573f0c3af2b9ea8d8e8
#
_entry.id   50032ed28a7f6573f0c3af2b9ea8d8e8
#
_cell.length_a   1.000
_cell.length_b   1.000
_cell.length_c   1.000
_cell.angle_alpha   90.00
_cell.angle_beta   90.00
_cell.angle_gamma   90.00
#
_symmetry.space_group_name_H-M   'P 1'
#
loop_
_entity.id
_entity.type
_entity.pdbx_description
1 polymer ?
#
loop_
_entity_poly.entity_id
_entity_poly.type
_entity_poly.pdbx_seq_one_letter_code
_entity_poly.pdbx_strand_id
1 'polypeptide(L)'
;MNMKLMMMTAMALAATVAFAAPRTSKKPVATDDDAPTTGKEAKIMLDQFPKLGRQSTLSAPALQGGSIIGACYTKPRKWIVLEAKYTTFVKWQDQLTFTWHVLLETKSATENKGNKEGLAPYSYFTASTTYQNIPQGSHAASVCLHPSYLERYGEAKAIGLVITNAKGEILQGDSESEINGIAKHTKWWENQDIMNKQQADGKPMIERRQGLMDRSKTIWALVNPNDYEQVAQ
;
A
#
# COMPACT_ATOMS: atom_id res chain seq x y z
N MET A 1 -68.49 -12.46 35.30
CA MET A 1 -68.64 -12.27 36.76
C MET A 1 -67.25 -12.11 37.36
N ASN A 2 -67.06 -11.07 38.12
CA ASN A 2 -65.89 -10.62 38.89
C ASN A 2 -64.84 -9.77 38.20
N MET A 3 -65.12 -8.57 38.24
CA MET A 3 -64.44 -7.31 38.35
C MET A 3 -63.52 -7.27 39.59
N LYS A 4 -62.25 -6.97 39.46
CA LYS A 4 -61.46 -6.38 40.54
C LYS A 4 -60.48 -5.35 39.90
N LEU A 5 -60.87 -4.18 40.00
CA LEU A 5 -60.34 -2.88 40.40
C LEU A 5 -59.13 -3.01 41.33
N MET A 6 -58.00 -2.42 40.99
CA MET A 6 -57.06 -1.80 41.95
C MET A 6 -55.98 -0.97 41.28
N MET A 7 -56.19 0.29 41.48
CA MET A 7 -55.32 1.31 42.09
C MET A 7 -54.07 1.76 41.39
N MET A 8 -54.18 3.00 40.94
CA MET A 8 -53.13 3.94 40.63
C MET A 8 -52.23 4.22 41.82
N THR A 9 -50.93 4.20 41.61
CA THR A 9 -50.01 4.96 42.44
C THR A 9 -49.08 5.75 41.47
N ALA A 10 -49.35 7.03 41.43
CA ALA A 10 -48.49 8.02 40.78
C ALA A 10 -47.25 8.25 41.63
N MET A 11 -46.10 7.95 41.12
CA MET A 11 -44.83 8.32 41.72
C MET A 11 -44.18 9.42 40.87
N ALA A 12 -44.29 10.63 41.33
CA ALA A 12 -43.63 11.80 40.75
C ALA A 12 -42.12 11.73 41.05
N LEU A 13 -41.31 11.52 40.04
CA LEU A 13 -39.86 11.59 40.16
C LEU A 13 -39.45 13.00 39.69
N ALA A 14 -39.09 13.83 40.62
CA ALA A 14 -38.50 15.16 40.36
C ALA A 14 -37.08 14.97 39.84
N ALA A 15 -36.89 15.21 38.54
CA ALA A 15 -35.55 15.28 37.92
C ALA A 15 -34.95 16.67 38.20
N THR A 16 -34.00 16.75 39.12
CA THR A 16 -33.14 17.88 39.30
C THR A 16 -32.13 17.98 38.16
N VAL A 17 -32.35 18.93 37.26
CA VAL A 17 -31.43 19.25 36.20
C VAL A 17 -30.28 20.06 36.82
N ALA A 18 -29.13 19.45 37.04
CA ALA A 18 -27.92 20.14 37.42
C ALA A 18 -27.35 20.81 36.17
N PHE A 19 -27.46 22.12 36.09
CA PHE A 19 -26.74 22.94 35.11
C PHE A 19 -25.23 22.86 35.41
N ALA A 20 -24.50 22.08 34.66
CA ALA A 20 -23.04 22.15 34.64
C ALA A 20 -22.62 23.37 33.84
N ALA A 21 -21.96 24.33 34.52
CA ALA A 21 -21.34 25.49 33.88
C ALA A 21 -20.34 25.06 32.80
N PRO A 22 -20.25 25.77 31.66
CA PRO A 22 -19.30 25.42 30.60
C PRO A 22 -17.88 25.66 31.12
N ARG A 23 -17.09 24.58 31.22
CA ARG A 23 -15.65 24.67 31.37
C ARG A 23 -15.09 25.31 30.10
N THR A 24 -14.68 26.57 30.21
CA THR A 24 -13.83 27.22 29.20
C THR A 24 -12.48 26.50 29.18
N SER A 25 -12.34 25.53 28.26
CA SER A 25 -11.05 25.01 27.87
C SER A 25 -10.30 26.16 27.19
N LYS A 26 -9.31 26.73 27.85
CA LYS A 26 -8.32 27.60 27.22
C LYS A 26 -7.66 26.79 26.11
N LYS A 27 -8.03 27.09 24.87
CA LYS A 27 -7.30 26.67 23.68
C LYS A 27 -5.85 27.13 23.85
N PRO A 28 -4.84 26.27 23.66
CA PRO A 28 -3.47 26.74 23.58
C PRO A 28 -3.40 27.75 22.43
N VAL A 29 -2.91 28.92 22.71
CA VAL A 29 -2.57 29.93 21.69
C VAL A 29 -1.52 29.26 20.82
N ALA A 30 -1.84 29.05 19.55
CA ALA A 30 -0.88 28.68 18.54
C ALA A 30 0.10 29.87 18.44
N THR A 31 1.29 29.68 18.92
CA THR A 31 2.42 30.55 18.58
C THR A 31 2.71 30.27 17.10
N ASP A 32 2.51 31.29 16.27
CA ASP A 32 2.95 31.35 14.88
C ASP A 32 4.49 31.32 14.86
N ASP A 33 5.07 30.13 14.92
CA ASP A 33 6.44 29.89 14.53
C ASP A 33 6.47 29.50 13.03
N ASP A 34 6.08 30.45 12.18
CA ASP A 34 6.33 30.42 10.73
C ASP A 34 7.79 30.84 10.42
N ALA A 35 8.75 30.25 11.12
CA ALA A 35 10.13 30.27 10.64
C ALA A 35 10.34 29.08 9.70
N PRO A 36 10.90 29.28 8.49
CA PRO A 36 11.25 28.16 7.63
C PRO A 36 12.26 27.30 8.37
N THR A 37 11.83 26.13 8.80
CA THR A 37 12.67 25.16 9.51
C THR A 37 13.61 24.50 8.50
N THR A 38 14.63 25.24 8.13
CA THR A 38 15.81 24.71 7.47
C THR A 38 16.47 23.72 8.44
N GLY A 39 16.31 22.41 8.19
CA GLY A 39 17.15 21.41 8.84
C GLY A 39 16.52 20.45 9.84
N LYS A 40 15.20 20.36 9.99
CA LYS A 40 14.61 19.21 10.68
C LYS A 40 14.43 18.08 9.66
N GLU A 41 15.20 17.01 9.87
CA GLU A 41 15.04 15.75 9.13
C GLU A 41 13.56 15.37 9.04
N ALA A 42 13.09 15.10 7.84
CA ALA A 42 11.73 14.64 7.61
C ALA A 42 11.52 13.35 8.43
N LYS A 43 10.82 13.48 9.57
CA LYS A 43 10.56 12.35 10.43
C LYS A 43 9.33 11.64 9.94
N ILE A 44 9.51 10.48 9.36
CA ILE A 44 8.44 9.57 8.94
C ILE A 44 8.59 8.24 9.67
N MET A 45 7.49 7.53 9.83
CA MET A 45 7.47 6.18 10.38
C MET A 45 6.70 5.28 9.42
N LEU A 46 7.28 4.14 9.10
CA LEU A 46 6.60 3.09 8.35
C LEU A 46 5.81 2.23 9.34
N ASP A 47 4.48 2.40 9.35
CA ASP A 47 3.59 1.74 10.31
C ASP A 47 3.28 0.30 9.90
N GLN A 48 3.10 0.09 8.59
CA GLN A 48 2.76 -1.22 8.05
C GLN A 48 3.44 -1.43 6.70
N PHE A 49 4.20 -2.53 6.62
CA PHE A 49 4.76 -3.04 5.38
C PHE A 49 3.93 -4.22 4.86
N PRO A 50 3.69 -4.35 3.55
CA PRO A 50 2.94 -5.47 2.99
C PRO A 50 3.68 -6.78 3.23
N LYS A 51 2.97 -7.80 3.74
CA LYS A 51 3.52 -9.13 3.98
C LYS A 51 3.23 -10.05 2.81
N LEU A 52 4.23 -10.84 2.42
CA LEU A 52 4.07 -11.97 1.49
C LEU A 52 3.04 -12.97 2.05
N GLY A 53 2.33 -13.67 1.17
CA GLY A 53 1.26 -14.62 1.55
C GLY A 53 -0.05 -14.01 2.03
N ARG A 54 -0.08 -12.71 2.38
CA ARG A 54 -1.29 -11.93 2.67
C ARG A 54 -1.45 -10.78 1.69
N GLN A 55 -1.07 -11.01 0.47
CA GLN A 55 -1.18 -10.00 -0.58
C GLN A 55 -2.62 -9.59 -0.72
N SER A 56 -2.88 -8.29 -0.61
CA SER A 56 -4.20 -7.73 -0.87
C SER A 56 -4.56 -7.99 -2.32
N THR A 57 -5.30 -9.07 -2.54
CA THR A 57 -5.78 -9.40 -3.87
C THR A 57 -7.12 -8.71 -4.05
N LEU A 58 -7.17 -7.69 -4.90
CA LEU A 58 -8.40 -7.01 -5.27
C LEU A 58 -8.93 -7.57 -6.60
N SER A 59 -10.20 -7.97 -6.59
CA SER A 59 -10.88 -8.34 -7.83
C SER A 59 -11.29 -7.08 -8.58
N ALA A 60 -11.02 -7.03 -9.87
CA ALA A 60 -11.57 -5.99 -10.72
C ALA A 60 -13.10 -5.99 -10.63
N PRO A 61 -13.77 -4.82 -10.66
CA PRO A 61 -15.21 -4.78 -10.73
C PRO A 61 -15.70 -5.51 -11.99
N ALA A 62 -16.77 -6.29 -11.84
CA ALA A 62 -17.43 -6.90 -12.98
C ALA A 62 -18.07 -5.77 -13.81
N LEU A 63 -17.58 -5.54 -15.02
CA LEU A 63 -18.27 -4.69 -15.98
C LEU A 63 -19.51 -5.47 -16.46
N GLN A 64 -20.63 -5.18 -15.83
CA GLN A 64 -21.93 -5.57 -16.41
C GLN A 64 -22.20 -4.60 -17.55
N GLY A 65 -21.59 -4.87 -18.70
CA GLY A 65 -21.85 -4.13 -19.92
C GLY A 65 -23.26 -4.47 -20.40
N GLY A 66 -24.18 -3.52 -20.32
CA GLY A 66 -25.36 -3.55 -21.14
C GLY A 66 -24.96 -3.61 -22.63
N SER A 67 -25.92 -3.72 -23.53
CA SER A 67 -25.82 -3.96 -24.97
C SER A 67 -24.79 -3.12 -25.76
N ILE A 68 -24.17 -2.11 -25.14
CA ILE A 68 -23.22 -1.20 -25.80
C ILE A 68 -21.82 -1.78 -25.97
N ILE A 69 -21.39 -2.69 -25.08
CA ILE A 69 -20.03 -3.26 -25.10
C ILE A 69 -20.02 -4.72 -25.55
N GLY A 70 -21.18 -5.27 -25.91
CA GLY A 70 -21.33 -6.70 -26.15
C GLY A 70 -21.19 -7.52 -24.86
N ALA A 71 -21.56 -8.78 -24.87
CA ALA A 71 -21.47 -9.67 -23.71
C ALA A 71 -20.01 -10.10 -23.46
N CYS A 72 -19.09 -9.18 -23.29
CA CYS A 72 -17.77 -9.47 -22.77
C CYS A 72 -17.87 -9.78 -21.28
N TYR A 73 -18.33 -10.99 -20.97
CA TYR A 73 -18.26 -11.56 -19.62
C TYR A 73 -16.80 -11.93 -19.31
N THR A 74 -15.95 -10.94 -19.17
CA THR A 74 -14.63 -11.20 -18.61
C THR A 74 -14.81 -11.41 -17.11
N LYS A 75 -14.49 -12.61 -16.64
CA LYS A 75 -14.43 -12.88 -15.20
C LYS A 75 -13.53 -11.83 -14.56
N PRO A 76 -13.94 -11.20 -13.43
CA PRO A 76 -13.10 -10.26 -12.74
C PRO A 76 -11.75 -10.89 -12.43
N ARG A 77 -10.68 -10.27 -12.92
CA ARG A 77 -9.32 -10.75 -12.66
C ARG A 77 -8.84 -10.21 -11.33
N LYS A 78 -7.99 -10.97 -10.66
CA LYS A 78 -7.39 -10.59 -9.39
C LYS A 78 -6.12 -9.80 -9.64
N TRP A 79 -6.09 -8.57 -9.13
CA TRP A 79 -4.91 -7.71 -9.08
C TRP A 79 -4.17 -7.95 -7.77
N ILE A 80 -2.86 -7.81 -7.75
CA ILE A 80 -2.12 -7.60 -6.50
C ILE A 80 -1.98 -6.11 -6.28
N VAL A 81 -2.34 -5.69 -5.07
CA VAL A 81 -2.12 -4.32 -4.58
C VAL A 81 -1.24 -4.42 -3.34
N LEU A 82 -0.02 -3.90 -3.44
CA LEU A 82 0.90 -3.79 -2.32
C LEU A 82 0.72 -2.42 -1.69
N GLU A 83 0.33 -2.40 -0.42
CA GLU A 83 0.06 -1.17 0.33
C GLU A 83 0.99 -1.10 1.54
N ALA A 84 1.63 0.05 1.71
CA ALA A 84 2.39 0.42 2.89
C ALA A 84 1.70 1.59 3.58
N LYS A 85 1.54 1.51 4.91
CA LYS A 85 1.04 2.62 5.71
C LYS A 85 2.18 3.33 6.39
N TYR A 86 2.13 4.65 6.41
CA TYR A 86 3.16 5.48 7.02
C TYR A 86 2.55 6.70 7.70
N THR A 87 3.28 7.26 8.65
CA THR A 87 2.90 8.47 9.38
C THR A 87 3.95 9.55 9.19
N THR A 88 3.49 10.77 8.90
CA THR A 88 4.30 11.98 8.84
C THR A 88 4.12 12.79 10.12
N PHE A 89 5.21 13.34 10.67
CA PHE A 89 5.20 14.07 11.95
C PHE A 89 5.38 15.59 11.78
N VAL A 90 5.70 16.05 10.57
CA VAL A 90 5.78 17.47 10.23
C VAL A 90 4.44 17.97 9.69
N LYS A 91 4.14 19.25 9.89
CA LYS A 91 2.87 19.87 9.45
C LYS A 91 2.63 19.66 7.95
N TRP A 92 3.68 19.80 7.15
CA TRP A 92 3.71 19.54 5.72
C TRP A 92 5.02 18.84 5.36
N GLN A 93 4.90 17.79 4.59
CA GLN A 93 6.02 17.12 3.94
C GLN A 93 5.97 17.47 2.45
N ASP A 94 6.96 18.19 1.96
CA ASP A 94 6.96 18.72 0.60
C ASP A 94 6.93 17.60 -0.44
N GLN A 95 7.78 16.58 -0.24
CA GLN A 95 7.88 15.47 -1.18
C GLN A 95 8.39 14.20 -0.52
N LEU A 96 7.77 13.08 -0.87
CA LEU A 96 8.25 11.71 -0.60
C LEU A 96 8.18 10.88 -1.87
N THR A 97 9.25 10.14 -2.14
CA THR A 97 9.30 9.18 -3.25
C THR A 97 9.36 7.76 -2.70
N PHE A 98 8.41 6.94 -3.11
CA PHE A 98 8.29 5.51 -2.75
C PHE A 98 8.79 4.68 -3.91
N THR A 99 9.92 3.99 -3.72
CA THR A 99 10.46 3.07 -4.72
C THR A 99 10.19 1.64 -4.28
N TRP A 100 9.41 0.95 -5.08
CA TRP A 100 8.99 -0.43 -4.86
C TRP A 100 9.86 -1.40 -5.66
N HIS A 101 10.17 -2.52 -5.04
CA HIS A 101 10.92 -3.63 -5.62
C HIS A 101 10.13 -4.91 -5.41
N VAL A 102 9.80 -5.63 -6.47
CA VAL A 102 9.00 -6.86 -6.41
C VAL A 102 9.67 -7.94 -7.22
N LEU A 103 9.86 -9.11 -6.62
CA LEU A 103 10.40 -10.28 -7.29
C LEU A 103 9.32 -11.37 -7.37
N LEU A 104 8.95 -11.72 -8.58
CA LEU A 104 8.02 -12.82 -8.85
C LEU A 104 8.79 -14.10 -9.14
N GLU A 105 8.31 -15.23 -8.62
CA GLU A 105 8.82 -16.56 -8.94
C GLU A 105 7.93 -17.23 -9.97
N THR A 106 8.52 -17.67 -11.07
CA THR A 106 7.80 -18.32 -12.17
C THR A 106 7.28 -19.68 -11.73
N LYS A 107 6.01 -19.97 -11.96
CA LYS A 107 5.36 -21.23 -11.54
C LYS A 107 6.06 -22.50 -12.08
N SER A 108 6.65 -22.42 -13.26
CA SER A 108 7.41 -23.53 -13.84
C SER A 108 8.70 -23.85 -13.07
N ALA A 109 9.27 -22.87 -12.38
CA ALA A 109 10.46 -23.08 -11.53
C ALA A 109 10.08 -23.86 -10.26
N THR A 110 8.90 -23.62 -9.71
CA THR A 110 8.39 -24.29 -8.49
C THR A 110 7.89 -25.72 -8.76
N GLU A 111 7.33 -25.98 -9.95
CA GLU A 111 6.70 -27.25 -10.27
C GLU A 111 7.63 -28.29 -10.95
N ASN A 112 8.94 -28.02 -11.12
CA ASN A 112 9.90 -28.87 -11.86
C ASN A 112 9.43 -29.29 -13.27
N LYS A 113 8.37 -28.68 -13.78
CA LYS A 113 7.87 -28.86 -15.13
C LYS A 113 8.65 -27.92 -16.03
N GLY A 114 9.69 -28.43 -16.66
CA GLY A 114 10.61 -27.68 -17.51
C GLY A 114 10.00 -26.43 -18.14
N ASN A 115 10.67 -25.30 -17.97
CA ASN A 115 10.22 -23.97 -18.41
C ASN A 115 9.95 -23.95 -19.93
N LYS A 116 8.72 -24.27 -20.34
CA LYS A 116 8.31 -24.37 -21.75
C LYS A 116 8.41 -23.03 -22.50
N GLU A 117 8.40 -21.90 -21.76
CA GLU A 117 8.44 -20.57 -22.35
C GLU A 117 9.84 -19.93 -22.36
N GLY A 118 10.86 -20.59 -21.80
CA GLY A 118 12.22 -20.03 -21.70
C GLY A 118 12.32 -18.81 -20.79
N LEU A 119 11.37 -18.62 -19.87
CA LEU A 119 11.37 -17.52 -18.90
C LEU A 119 12.45 -17.72 -17.83
N ALA A 120 13.01 -16.63 -17.32
CA ALA A 120 13.87 -16.70 -16.14
C ALA A 120 13.08 -17.21 -14.92
N PRO A 121 13.72 -17.93 -13.97
CA PRO A 121 13.08 -18.38 -12.74
C PRO A 121 12.44 -17.26 -11.94
N TYR A 122 13.05 -16.08 -11.95
CA TYR A 122 12.55 -14.89 -11.28
C TYR A 122 12.42 -13.70 -12.22
N SER A 123 11.36 -12.93 -12.02
CA SER A 123 11.11 -11.68 -12.74
C SER A 123 11.09 -10.52 -11.75
N TYR A 124 11.97 -9.54 -11.94
CA TYR A 124 12.12 -8.37 -11.08
C TYR A 124 11.43 -7.15 -11.67
N PHE A 125 10.57 -6.55 -10.86
CA PHE A 125 9.82 -5.36 -11.19
C PHE A 125 10.18 -4.22 -10.23
N THR A 126 10.26 -3.00 -10.76
CA THR A 126 10.44 -1.80 -9.94
C THR A 126 9.57 -0.68 -10.45
N ALA A 127 9.07 0.14 -9.54
CA ALA A 127 8.35 1.38 -9.85
C ALA A 127 8.58 2.39 -8.72
N SER A 128 8.60 3.67 -9.08
CA SER A 128 8.67 4.77 -8.13
C SER A 128 7.42 5.64 -8.26
N THR A 129 6.88 6.08 -7.13
CA THR A 129 5.77 7.02 -7.06
C THR A 129 6.18 8.17 -6.18
N THR A 130 5.98 9.39 -6.65
CA THR A 130 6.29 10.60 -5.89
C THR A 130 5.00 11.30 -5.49
N TYR A 131 4.87 11.59 -4.19
CA TYR A 131 3.77 12.35 -3.59
C TYR A 131 4.30 13.71 -3.15
N GLN A 132 3.46 14.74 -3.29
CA GLN A 132 3.78 16.11 -2.86
C GLN A 132 2.69 16.65 -1.92
N ASN A 133 3.03 17.70 -1.18
CA ASN A 133 2.10 18.41 -0.31
C ASN A 133 1.41 17.49 0.70
N ILE A 134 2.18 16.60 1.34
CA ILE A 134 1.65 15.59 2.25
C ILE A 134 1.46 16.23 3.63
N PRO A 135 0.22 16.30 4.15
CA PRO A 135 -0.02 16.87 5.49
C PRO A 135 0.48 15.93 6.59
N GLN A 136 0.52 16.42 7.82
CA GLN A 136 0.78 15.60 8.99
C GLN A 136 -0.33 14.58 9.21
N GLY A 137 0.05 13.32 9.49
CA GLY A 137 -0.90 12.25 9.79
C GLY A 137 -0.53 10.90 9.20
N SER A 138 -1.50 9.99 9.21
CA SER A 138 -1.35 8.62 8.67
C SER A 138 -1.80 8.57 7.22
N HIS A 139 -1.02 7.90 6.40
CA HIS A 139 -1.16 7.83 4.95
C HIS A 139 -0.92 6.42 4.45
N ALA A 140 -1.28 6.17 3.18
CA ALA A 140 -0.98 4.93 2.49
C ALA A 140 -0.35 5.22 1.13
N ALA A 141 0.69 4.45 0.80
CA ALA A 141 1.26 4.41 -0.54
C ALA A 141 1.05 3.01 -1.10
N SER A 142 0.70 2.91 -2.37
CA SER A 142 0.42 1.61 -2.97
C SER A 142 0.92 1.49 -4.39
N VAL A 143 1.20 0.24 -4.79
CA VAL A 143 1.58 -0.13 -6.14
C VAL A 143 0.83 -1.39 -6.55
N CYS A 144 0.55 -1.52 -7.84
CA CYS A 144 -0.30 -2.58 -8.37
C CYS A 144 0.43 -3.41 -9.42
N LEU A 145 0.14 -4.73 -9.43
CA LEU A 145 0.51 -5.63 -10.51
C LEU A 145 -0.74 -6.11 -11.23
N HIS A 146 -0.74 -5.96 -12.56
CA HIS A 146 -1.83 -6.41 -13.41
C HIS A 146 -1.91 -7.95 -13.42
N PRO A 147 -3.12 -8.54 -13.46
CA PRO A 147 -3.32 -9.99 -13.46
C PRO A 147 -2.51 -10.76 -14.49
N SER A 148 -2.30 -10.21 -15.68
CA SER A 148 -1.53 -10.87 -16.73
C SER A 148 -0.07 -11.14 -16.37
N TYR A 149 0.53 -10.26 -15.53
CA TYR A 149 1.91 -10.47 -15.05
C TYR A 149 1.96 -11.64 -14.07
N LEU A 150 0.94 -11.76 -13.20
CA LEU A 150 0.85 -12.88 -12.26
C LEU A 150 0.59 -14.21 -12.96
N GLU A 151 -0.25 -14.20 -14.01
CA GLU A 151 -0.51 -15.37 -14.82
C GLU A 151 0.76 -15.85 -15.54
N ARG A 152 1.57 -14.91 -16.04
CA ARG A 152 2.76 -15.22 -16.83
C ARG A 152 4.02 -15.46 -16.00
N TYR A 153 4.27 -14.60 -15.01
CA TYR A 153 5.54 -14.58 -14.27
C TYR A 153 5.41 -15.16 -12.85
N GLY A 154 4.21 -15.57 -12.44
CA GLY A 154 3.98 -16.27 -11.18
C GLY A 154 3.67 -15.39 -10.00
N GLU A 155 4.16 -15.74 -8.81
CA GLU A 155 3.78 -15.15 -7.54
C GLU A 155 4.89 -14.28 -6.95
N ALA A 156 4.52 -13.23 -6.20
CA ALA A 156 5.51 -12.42 -5.51
C ALA A 156 6.12 -13.20 -4.34
N LYS A 157 7.45 -13.31 -4.34
CA LYS A 157 8.24 -14.01 -3.35
C LYS A 157 9.22 -13.12 -2.60
N ALA A 158 9.46 -11.89 -3.10
CA ALA A 158 10.15 -10.87 -2.34
C ALA A 158 9.60 -9.50 -2.70
N ILE A 159 9.51 -8.64 -1.70
CA ILE A 159 9.04 -7.26 -1.81
C ILE A 159 10.03 -6.37 -1.09
N GLY A 160 10.31 -5.19 -1.64
CA GLY A 160 11.09 -4.14 -1.01
C GLY A 160 10.46 -2.78 -1.22
N LEU A 161 10.68 -1.89 -0.28
CA LEU A 161 10.26 -0.50 -0.35
C LEU A 161 11.37 0.39 0.20
N VAL A 162 11.64 1.48 -0.51
CA VAL A 162 12.51 2.56 -0.05
C VAL A 162 11.73 3.85 -0.14
N ILE A 163 11.77 4.65 0.92
CA ILE A 163 11.14 5.97 0.98
C ILE A 163 12.25 7.01 1.07
N THR A 164 12.26 7.94 0.11
CA THR A 164 13.24 9.02 0.04
C THR A 164 12.56 10.40 0.08
N ASN A 165 13.29 11.40 0.55
CA ASN A 165 12.86 12.79 0.48
C ASN A 165 13.17 13.42 -0.90
N ALA A 166 12.86 14.72 -1.07
CA ALA A 166 13.15 15.47 -2.28
C ALA A 166 14.65 15.54 -2.66
N LYS A 167 15.54 15.33 -1.68
CA LYS A 167 17.00 15.33 -1.90
C LYS A 167 17.53 13.93 -2.26
N GLY A 168 16.67 12.91 -2.28
CA GLY A 168 17.06 11.52 -2.50
C GLY A 168 17.63 10.82 -1.25
N GLU A 169 17.57 11.45 -0.08
CA GLU A 169 18.00 10.83 1.17
C GLU A 169 16.99 9.78 1.61
N ILE A 170 17.48 8.60 2.00
CA ILE A 170 16.63 7.50 2.47
C ILE A 170 16.15 7.83 3.87
N LEU A 171 14.83 7.92 4.03
CA LEU A 171 14.18 8.17 5.31
C LEU A 171 13.77 6.87 6.00
N GLN A 172 13.21 5.94 5.23
CA GLN A 172 12.73 4.65 5.70
C GLN A 172 12.84 3.62 4.58
N GLY A 173 12.79 2.34 4.95
CA GLY A 173 12.71 1.24 4.02
C GLY A 173 12.58 -0.08 4.73
N ASP A 174 11.98 -1.05 4.06
CA ASP A 174 11.85 -2.41 4.57
C ASP A 174 11.74 -3.42 3.42
N SER A 175 11.91 -4.70 3.74
CA SER A 175 11.74 -5.78 2.78
C SER A 175 11.31 -7.09 3.44
N GLU A 176 10.57 -7.87 2.68
CA GLU A 176 10.12 -9.23 3.04
C GLU A 176 10.53 -10.18 1.92
N SER A 177 10.96 -11.40 2.28
CA SER A 177 11.34 -12.44 1.32
C SER A 177 10.99 -13.83 1.82
N GLU A 178 10.49 -14.67 0.90
CA GLU A 178 10.31 -16.12 1.08
C GLU A 178 11.35 -16.92 0.28
N ILE A 179 12.32 -16.25 -0.36
CA ILE A 179 13.34 -16.90 -1.19
C ILE A 179 14.54 -17.25 -0.34
N ASN A 180 14.95 -18.52 -0.39
CA ASN A 180 16.15 -18.97 0.28
C ASN A 180 17.39 -18.22 -0.23
N GLY A 181 18.17 -17.65 0.71
CA GLY A 181 19.36 -16.86 0.40
C GLY A 181 19.07 -15.34 0.24
N ILE A 182 17.83 -14.92 0.36
CA ILE A 182 17.45 -13.49 0.43
C ILE A 182 16.93 -13.24 1.85
N ALA A 183 17.70 -12.51 2.65
CA ALA A 183 17.31 -12.19 4.02
C ALA A 183 16.21 -11.11 4.02
N LYS A 184 15.30 -11.19 5.01
CA LYS A 184 14.31 -10.14 5.29
C LYS A 184 15.02 -8.89 5.83
N HIS A 185 14.36 -7.74 5.69
CA HIS A 185 14.86 -6.45 6.16
C HIS A 185 16.21 -6.05 5.54
N THR A 186 16.50 -6.55 4.33
CA THR A 186 17.72 -6.23 3.58
C THR A 186 17.38 -5.64 2.23
N LYS A 187 18.28 -4.81 1.71
CA LYS A 187 18.16 -4.26 0.35
C LYS A 187 18.67 -5.28 -0.69
N TRP A 188 18.01 -6.41 -0.81
CA TRP A 188 18.39 -7.50 -1.71
C TRP A 188 18.54 -7.06 -3.17
N TRP A 189 17.82 -6.03 -3.60
CA TRP A 189 17.89 -5.48 -4.97
C TRP A 189 19.17 -4.70 -5.26
N GLU A 190 19.92 -4.30 -4.24
CA GLU A 190 21.24 -3.67 -4.36
C GLU A 190 22.36 -4.71 -4.37
N ASN A 191 22.09 -5.94 -3.95
CA ASN A 191 23.08 -7.02 -3.89
C ASN A 191 23.33 -7.60 -5.27
N GLN A 192 24.53 -7.33 -5.82
CA GLN A 192 24.92 -7.76 -7.17
C GLN A 192 25.04 -9.29 -7.29
N ASP A 193 25.41 -10.00 -6.22
CA ASP A 193 25.53 -11.47 -6.22
C ASP A 193 24.15 -12.14 -6.37
N ILE A 194 23.11 -11.48 -5.85
CA ILE A 194 21.73 -11.92 -6.01
C ILE A 194 21.22 -11.56 -7.39
N MET A 195 21.37 -10.29 -7.78
CA MET A 195 20.75 -9.74 -8.99
C MET A 195 21.39 -10.23 -10.28
N ASN A 196 22.68 -10.57 -10.28
CA ASN A 196 23.42 -11.06 -11.43
C ASN A 196 23.64 -12.57 -11.43
N LYS A 197 22.99 -13.30 -10.50
CA LYS A 197 23.10 -14.76 -10.42
C LYS A 197 22.67 -15.41 -11.73
N GLN A 198 23.46 -16.39 -12.15
CA GLN A 198 23.18 -17.17 -13.37
C GLN A 198 22.67 -18.56 -13.04
N GLN A 199 21.93 -19.14 -13.97
CA GLN A 199 21.55 -20.54 -14.00
C GLN A 199 22.73 -21.40 -14.48
N ALA A 200 22.62 -22.71 -14.35
CA ALA A 200 23.65 -23.65 -14.79
C ALA A 200 23.92 -23.59 -16.31
N ASP A 201 22.95 -23.14 -17.09
CA ASP A 201 23.05 -22.95 -18.55
C ASP A 201 23.58 -21.56 -18.96
N GLY A 202 24.01 -20.74 -17.99
CA GLY A 202 24.56 -19.40 -18.21
C GLY A 202 23.51 -18.30 -18.39
N LYS A 203 22.22 -18.62 -18.39
CA LYS A 203 21.15 -17.60 -18.45
C LYS A 203 20.96 -16.91 -17.11
N PRO A 204 20.41 -15.68 -17.10
CA PRO A 204 20.16 -14.97 -15.85
C PRO A 204 19.09 -15.71 -15.01
N MET A 205 19.30 -15.77 -13.70
CA MET A 205 18.29 -16.24 -12.74
C MET A 205 17.16 -15.21 -12.58
N ILE A 206 17.48 -13.93 -12.67
CA ILE A 206 16.55 -12.81 -12.47
C ILE A 206 16.54 -11.98 -13.75
N GLU A 207 15.36 -11.77 -14.30
CA GLU A 207 15.15 -10.91 -15.46
C GLU A 207 14.39 -9.65 -15.08
N ARG A 208 14.90 -8.49 -15.47
CA ARG A 208 14.26 -7.19 -15.19
C ARG A 208 13.07 -6.99 -16.13
N ARG A 209 11.93 -6.61 -15.56
CA ARG A 209 10.67 -6.39 -16.26
C ARG A 209 10.05 -5.05 -15.89
N GLN A 210 9.21 -4.55 -16.77
CA GLN A 210 8.32 -3.43 -16.50
C GLN A 210 6.89 -3.94 -16.27
N GLY A 211 6.07 -3.19 -15.54
CA GLY A 211 4.66 -3.56 -15.33
C GLY A 211 4.14 -3.38 -13.92
N LEU A 212 5.00 -3.02 -12.97
CA LEU A 212 4.57 -2.51 -11.68
C LEU A 212 4.02 -1.11 -11.91
N MET A 213 2.80 -0.86 -11.48
CA MET A 213 2.06 0.36 -11.78
C MET A 213 1.66 1.08 -10.51
N ASP A 214 1.76 2.37 -10.55
CA ASP A 214 1.12 3.24 -9.60
C ASP A 214 -0.41 3.05 -9.62
N ARG A 215 -1.07 3.16 -8.47
CA ARG A 215 -2.52 3.04 -8.34
C ARG A 215 -3.27 4.02 -9.25
N SER A 216 -2.75 5.24 -9.43
CA SER A 216 -3.36 6.25 -10.31
C SER A 216 -3.46 5.83 -11.78
N LYS A 217 -2.62 4.88 -12.21
CA LYS A 217 -2.61 4.32 -13.57
C LYS A 217 -3.47 3.06 -13.71
N THR A 218 -4.26 2.74 -12.70
CA THR A 218 -5.09 1.53 -12.64
C THR A 218 -6.56 1.88 -12.56
N ILE A 219 -7.42 0.85 -12.63
CA ILE A 219 -8.86 1.00 -12.41
C ILE A 219 -9.21 1.50 -11.00
N TRP A 220 -8.26 1.46 -10.07
CA TRP A 220 -8.40 1.88 -8.69
C TRP A 220 -8.10 3.36 -8.47
N ALA A 221 -7.77 4.12 -9.51
CA ALA A 221 -7.38 5.52 -9.42
C ALA A 221 -8.41 6.39 -8.69
N LEU A 222 -9.70 6.09 -8.84
CA LEU A 222 -10.81 6.86 -8.27
C LEU A 222 -11.28 6.35 -6.90
N VAL A 223 -10.73 5.25 -6.40
CA VAL A 223 -11.23 4.59 -5.18
C VAL A 223 -10.77 5.29 -3.90
N ASN A 224 -9.68 6.02 -3.95
CA ASN A 224 -9.18 6.79 -2.82
C ASN A 224 -8.85 8.23 -3.24
N PRO A 225 -9.80 9.17 -3.06
CA PRO A 225 -9.61 10.57 -3.46
C PRO A 225 -8.60 11.33 -2.58
N ASN A 226 -8.16 10.75 -1.46
CA ASN A 226 -7.19 11.37 -0.54
C ASN A 226 -5.74 11.07 -0.91
N ASP A 227 -5.47 10.58 -2.11
CA ASP A 227 -4.11 10.53 -2.60
C ASP A 227 -3.66 11.96 -2.85
N TYR A 228 -2.58 12.30 -2.22
CA TYR A 228 -1.91 13.56 -2.37
C TYR A 228 -1.45 13.74 -3.81
N GLU A 229 -1.17 14.97 -4.19
CA GLU A 229 -0.73 15.26 -5.55
C GLU A 229 0.44 14.36 -5.94
N GLN A 230 0.18 13.50 -6.91
CA GLN A 230 1.20 12.69 -7.53
C GLN A 230 1.88 13.51 -8.61
N VAL A 231 3.19 13.51 -8.61
CA VAL A 231 3.95 14.10 -9.70
C VAL A 231 3.83 13.18 -10.90
N ALA A 232 3.31 13.69 -12.01
CA ALA A 232 3.34 12.98 -13.28
C ALA A 232 4.80 12.66 -13.65
N GLN A 233 5.11 11.39 -13.79
CA GLN A 233 6.40 10.90 -14.25
C GLN A 233 6.42 10.85 -15.77
#